data_fa35d8d482c52faecfca5fde6918200c
#
_entry.id   fa35d8d482c52faecfca5fde6918200c
#
_cell.length_a   1.000
_cell.length_b   1.000
_cell.length_c   1.000
_cell.angle_alpha   90.00
_cell.angle_beta   90.00
_cell.angle_gamma   90.00
#
_symmetry.space_group_name_H-M   'P 1'
#
loop_
_entity.id
_entity.type
_entity.pdbx_description
1 polymer ?
#
loop_
_entity_poly.entity_id
_entity_poly.type
_entity_poly.pdbx_seq_one_letter_code
_entity_poly.pdbx_strand_id
1 'polypeptide(L)' 'SVYIPPQYLSRLFRRFLGCSAYEYLTTFRINKAREFLVSNPHMEVQQIAGETGFSDASHFIAMFKKVTGVTPLEFRRLN' A
#
# COMPACT_ATOMS: atom_id res chain seq x y z
N SER A 1 13.57 -23.95 -2.79
CA SER A 1 13.34 -22.87 -1.88
C SER A 1 12.78 -23.38 -0.56
N VAL A 2 13.09 -22.71 0.51
CA VAL A 2 12.66 -23.11 1.85
C VAL A 2 11.37 -22.40 2.21
N TYR A 3 10.38 -23.17 2.69
CA TYR A 3 9.14 -22.57 3.15
C TYR A 3 9.34 -21.92 4.50
N ILE A 4 8.92 -20.67 4.64
CA ILE A 4 9.00 -19.93 5.89
C ILE A 4 7.58 -19.69 6.39
N PRO A 5 7.21 -20.19 7.60
CA PRO A 5 5.87 -19.96 8.15
C PRO A 5 5.59 -18.47 8.32
N PRO A 6 4.32 -18.04 8.15
CA PRO A 6 3.97 -16.63 8.30
C PRO A 6 4.34 -16.02 9.65
N GLN A 7 4.22 -16.78 10.73
CA GLN A 7 4.58 -16.29 12.06
C GLN A 7 6.08 -15.98 12.15
N TYR A 8 6.89 -16.85 11.57
CA TYR A 8 8.34 -16.67 11.58
C TYR A 8 8.72 -15.47 10.73
N LEU A 9 8.10 -15.34 9.56
CA LEU A 9 8.35 -14.21 8.68
C LEU A 9 8.00 -12.89 9.34
N SER A 10 6.87 -12.83 10.05
CA SER A 10 6.46 -11.64 10.78
C SER A 10 7.48 -11.24 11.85
N ARG A 11 8.01 -12.22 12.57
CA ARG A 11 9.04 -11.96 13.58
C ARG A 11 10.31 -11.40 12.95
N LEU A 12 10.71 -11.93 11.80
CA LEU A 12 11.89 -11.44 11.09
C LEU A 12 11.72 -10.00 10.65
N PHE A 13 10.56 -9.68 10.05
CA PHE A 13 10.29 -8.33 9.61
C PHE A 13 10.33 -7.34 10.77
N ARG A 14 9.66 -7.68 11.88
CA ARG A 14 9.64 -6.80 13.03
C ARG A 14 11.02 -6.62 13.64
N ARG A 15 11.82 -7.68 13.67
CA ARG A 15 13.16 -7.65 14.25
C ARG A 15 14.14 -6.82 13.40
N PHE A 16 14.10 -7.00 12.09
CA PHE A 16 15.11 -6.38 11.21
C PHE A 16 14.66 -5.06 10.59
N LEU A 17 13.35 -4.90 10.35
CA LEU A 17 12.83 -3.72 9.67
C LEU A 17 12.02 -2.81 10.61
N GLY A 18 11.76 -3.25 11.83
CA GLY A 18 10.97 -2.47 12.79
C GLY A 18 9.48 -2.44 12.49
N CYS A 19 9.00 -3.26 11.54
CA CYS A 19 7.59 -3.33 11.17
C CYS A 19 7.21 -4.77 10.87
N SER A 20 5.91 -5.06 10.90
CA SER A 20 5.41 -6.39 10.56
C SER A 20 5.42 -6.59 9.05
N ALA A 21 5.32 -7.87 8.63
CA ALA A 21 5.21 -8.19 7.21
C ALA A 21 3.99 -7.52 6.59
N TYR A 22 2.87 -7.45 7.33
CA TYR A 22 1.66 -6.79 6.85
C TYR A 22 1.89 -5.30 6.63
N GLU A 23 2.54 -4.62 7.57
CA GLU A 23 2.83 -3.20 7.44
C GLU A 23 3.76 -2.93 6.27
N TYR A 24 4.78 -3.78 6.09
CA TYR A 24 5.69 -3.66 4.97
C TYR A 24 4.94 -3.81 3.64
N LEU A 25 4.10 -4.84 3.53
CA LEU A 25 3.33 -5.08 2.31
C LEU A 25 2.37 -3.94 2.02
N THR A 26 1.71 -3.42 3.06
CA THR A 26 0.79 -2.30 2.90
C THR A 26 1.53 -1.08 2.37
N THR A 27 2.69 -0.76 2.95
CA THR A 27 3.50 0.37 2.49
C THR A 27 3.94 0.18 1.04
N PHE A 28 4.34 -1.04 0.67
CA PHE A 28 4.72 -1.35 -0.71
C PHE A 28 3.56 -1.10 -1.66
N ARG A 29 2.35 -1.57 -1.29
CA ARG A 29 1.16 -1.36 -2.12
C ARG A 29 0.82 0.11 -2.26
N ILE A 30 0.94 0.87 -1.18
CA ILE A 30 0.67 2.31 -1.21
C ILE A 30 1.68 3.03 -2.10
N ASN A 31 2.95 2.65 -2.06
CA ASN A 31 3.96 3.25 -2.93
C ASN A 31 3.67 2.96 -4.40
N LYS A 32 3.18 1.77 -4.72
CA LYS A 32 2.73 1.46 -6.08
C LYS A 32 1.55 2.32 -6.49
N ALA A 33 0.60 2.55 -5.57
CA ALA A 33 -0.54 3.41 -5.83
C ALA A 33 -0.11 4.84 -6.13
N ARG A 34 0.89 5.34 -5.42
CA ARG A 34 1.43 6.69 -5.69
C ARG A 34 1.94 6.79 -7.12
N GLU A 35 2.64 5.77 -7.59
CA GLU A 35 3.13 5.72 -8.97
C GLU A 35 1.97 5.77 -9.97
N PHE A 36 0.92 4.97 -9.73
CA PHE A 36 -0.27 4.97 -10.59
C PHE A 36 -0.96 6.32 -10.62
N LEU A 37 -1.07 6.98 -9.47
CA LEU A 37 -1.74 8.27 -9.38
C LEU A 37 -1.03 9.33 -10.21
N VAL A 38 0.29 9.28 -10.28
CA VAL A 38 1.09 10.24 -11.04
C VAL A 38 1.19 9.84 -12.50
N SER A 39 1.48 8.57 -12.77
CA SER A 39 1.72 8.08 -14.14
C SER A 39 0.45 7.90 -14.95
N ASN A 40 -0.67 7.65 -14.29
CA ASN A 40 -1.96 7.37 -14.96
C ASN A 40 -3.03 8.32 -14.44
N PRO A 41 -3.02 9.59 -14.85
CA PRO A 41 -3.94 10.59 -14.29
C PRO A 41 -5.41 10.32 -14.55
N HIS A 42 -5.73 9.47 -15.52
CA HIS A 42 -7.12 9.12 -15.84
C HIS A 42 -7.59 7.84 -15.16
N MET A 43 -6.71 7.15 -14.46
CA MET A 43 -7.07 5.93 -13.75
C MET A 43 -7.84 6.30 -12.48
N GLU A 44 -9.00 5.67 -12.29
CA GLU A 44 -9.84 5.96 -11.14
C GLU A 44 -9.23 5.36 -9.86
N VAL A 45 -9.51 6.00 -8.72
CA VAL A 45 -9.02 5.55 -7.42
C VAL A 45 -9.44 4.10 -7.16
N GLN A 46 -10.68 3.75 -7.50
CA GLN A 46 -11.18 2.39 -7.33
C GLN A 46 -10.38 1.38 -8.13
N GLN A 47 -10.01 1.75 -9.35
CA GLN A 47 -9.20 0.90 -10.22
C GLN A 47 -7.79 0.73 -9.64
N ILE A 48 -7.20 1.82 -9.15
CA ILE A 48 -5.88 1.77 -8.55
C ILE A 48 -5.90 0.86 -7.31
N ALA A 49 -6.96 0.93 -6.51
CA ALA A 49 -7.09 0.06 -5.35
C ALA A 49 -7.03 -1.42 -5.76
N GLY A 50 -7.76 -1.80 -6.80
CA GLY A 50 -7.75 -3.16 -7.31
C GLY A 50 -6.39 -3.58 -7.86
N GLU A 51 -5.75 -2.70 -8.63
CA GLU A 51 -4.46 -3.00 -9.23
C GLU A 51 -3.34 -3.15 -8.20
N THR A 52 -3.48 -2.51 -7.05
CA THR A 52 -2.46 -2.57 -6.00
C THR A 52 -2.76 -3.64 -4.94
N GLY A 53 -3.84 -4.41 -5.12
CA GLY A 53 -4.12 -5.55 -4.26
C GLY A 53 -5.02 -5.30 -3.07
N PHE A 54 -5.71 -4.16 -3.03
CA PHE A 54 -6.68 -3.88 -1.97
C PHE A 54 -8.03 -4.48 -2.34
N SER A 55 -8.74 -4.99 -1.33
CA SER A 55 -10.02 -5.64 -1.56
C SER A 55 -11.15 -4.67 -1.87
N ASP A 56 -11.07 -3.43 -1.37
CA ASP A 56 -12.05 -2.41 -1.69
C ASP A 56 -11.42 -1.02 -1.62
N ALA A 57 -12.09 -0.05 -2.24
CA ALA A 57 -11.58 1.31 -2.33
C ALA A 57 -11.59 2.03 -0.97
N SER A 58 -12.56 1.72 -0.11
CA SER A 58 -12.63 2.36 1.21
C SER A 58 -11.41 2.02 2.05
N HIS A 59 -11.02 0.73 2.06
CA HIS A 59 -9.84 0.29 2.77
C HIS A 59 -8.58 0.93 2.18
N PHE A 60 -8.50 0.98 0.85
CA PHE A 60 -7.38 1.59 0.17
C PHE A 60 -7.23 3.06 0.55
N ILE A 61 -8.31 3.83 0.50
CA ILE A 61 -8.30 5.25 0.82
C ILE A 61 -7.83 5.48 2.27
N ALA A 62 -8.36 4.68 3.20
CA ALA A 62 -7.99 4.79 4.60
C ALA A 62 -6.50 4.51 4.81
N MET A 63 -5.99 3.45 4.19
CA MET A 63 -4.58 3.07 4.33
C MET A 63 -3.67 4.06 3.63
N PHE A 64 -4.07 4.57 2.47
CA PHE A 64 -3.28 5.58 1.76
C PHE A 64 -3.11 6.83 2.62
N LYS A 65 -4.21 7.30 3.22
CA LYS A 65 -4.15 8.47 4.09
C LYS A 65 -3.29 8.20 5.33
N LYS A 66 -3.38 6.99 5.88
CA LYS A 66 -2.57 6.63 7.05
C LYS A 66 -1.07 6.66 6.73
N VAL A 67 -0.68 6.18 5.56
CA VAL A 67 0.72 6.08 5.18
C VAL A 67 1.28 7.41 4.67
N THR A 68 0.50 8.13 3.84
CA THR A 68 0.99 9.34 3.18
C THR A 68 0.55 10.64 3.85
N GLY A 69 -0.49 10.59 4.69
CA GLY A 69 -1.04 11.77 5.34
C GLY A 69 -2.13 12.47 4.56
N VAL A 70 -2.37 12.08 3.30
CA VAL A 70 -3.41 12.68 2.46
C VAL A 70 -4.19 11.59 1.73
N THR A 71 -5.38 11.93 1.25
CA THR A 71 -6.16 10.98 0.45
C THR A 71 -5.56 10.83 -0.94
N PRO A 72 -5.90 9.74 -1.66
CA PRO A 72 -5.42 9.60 -3.04
C PRO A 72 -5.81 10.76 -3.95
N LEU A 73 -7.01 11.29 -3.80
CA LEU A 73 -7.45 12.43 -4.59
C LEU A 73 -6.66 13.69 -4.26
N GLU A 74 -6.42 13.93 -2.99
CA GLU A 74 -5.59 15.05 -2.55
C GLU A 74 -4.16 14.91 -3.09
N PHE A 75 -3.62 13.71 -3.03
CA PHE A 75 -2.28 13.43 -3.54
C PHE A 75 -2.20 13.74 -5.04
N ARG A 76 -3.21 13.34 -5.80
CA ARG A 76 -3.25 13.60 -7.23
C ARG A 76 -3.31 15.10 -7.53
N ARG A 77 -4.02 15.86 -6.71
CA ARG A 77 -4.10 17.32 -6.86
C ARG A 77 -2.77 18.01 -6.58
N LEU A 78 -2.00 17.47 -5.64
CA LEU A 78 -0.72 18.06 -5.26
C LEU A 78 0.38 17.76 -6.28
N ASN A 79 0.14 16.79 -7.12
CA ASN A 79 1.08 16.40 -8.17
C ASN A 79 0.44 16.61 -9.53
#